data_0f3d1ad12e2b91bcc7e151ee27a667c8
#
_entry.id   0f3d1ad12e2b91bcc7e151ee27a667c8
#
_cell.length_a   1.000
_cell.length_b   1.000
_cell.length_c   1.000
_cell.angle_alpha   90.00
_cell.angle_beta   90.00
_cell.angle_gamma   90.00
#
_symmetry.space_group_name_H-M   'P 1'
#
loop_
_entity.id
_entity.type
_entity.pdbx_description
1 polymer ?
#
loop_
_entity_poly.entity_id
_entity_poly.type
_entity_poly.pdbx_seq_one_letter_code
_entity_poly.pdbx_strand_id
1 'polypeptide(L)'
;FVQLNVSAPFHSRFMQVIEEPFTGVLRDYAGSFNVQNAPRVTSNYSGTYHEASLDVVIGNLVSQLSHSVRWRDNMQALASRALQVYEVGPGRPLREFFKTIGVTCESVTGLSAAEKTFAKT
;
A
#
# COMPACT_ATOMS: atom_id res chain seq x y z
N PHE A 1 26.66 -3.05 -0.63
CA PHE A 1 25.78 -1.97 -0.14
C PHE A 1 25.56 -0.98 -1.25
N VAL A 2 24.29 -0.64 -1.53
CA VAL A 2 23.92 0.44 -2.45
C VAL A 2 23.29 1.54 -1.62
N GLN A 3 23.85 2.75 -1.68
CA GLN A 3 23.29 3.91 -1.03
C GLN A 3 22.05 4.36 -1.78
N LEU A 4 20.92 4.47 -1.06
CA LEU A 4 19.67 4.96 -1.64
C LEU A 4 19.66 6.50 -1.56
N ASN A 5 19.29 7.13 -2.68
CA ASN A 5 19.09 8.59 -2.71
C ASN A 5 17.66 8.91 -2.24
N VAL A 6 17.49 9.04 -0.92
CA VAL A 6 16.20 9.34 -0.27
C VAL A 6 16.32 10.58 0.59
N SER A 7 15.24 11.36 0.68
CA SER A 7 15.22 12.64 1.41
C SER A 7 15.07 12.47 2.94
N ALA A 8 14.62 11.30 3.40
CA ALA A 8 14.43 11.01 4.82
C ALA A 8 14.53 9.49 5.07
N PRO A 9 14.87 9.05 6.30
CA PRO A 9 15.02 7.65 6.65
C PRO A 9 13.65 6.96 6.90
N PHE A 10 12.74 7.07 5.93
CA PHE A 10 11.43 6.43 6.00
C PHE A 10 11.55 4.93 6.29
N HIS A 11 10.54 4.39 6.96
CA HIS A 11 10.45 3.00 7.38
C HIS A 11 11.56 2.56 8.34
N SER A 12 12.06 3.50 9.17
CA SER A 12 13.05 3.26 10.21
C SER A 12 12.69 3.97 11.52
N ARG A 13 13.26 3.50 12.64
CA ARG A 13 13.07 4.10 13.97
C ARG A 13 13.33 5.61 14.04
N PHE A 14 14.15 6.15 13.14
CA PHE A 14 14.45 7.58 13.11
C PHE A 14 13.24 8.45 12.73
N MET A 15 12.18 7.83 12.17
CA MET A 15 10.93 8.51 11.86
C MET A 15 9.94 8.57 13.02
N GLN A 16 10.23 7.96 14.18
CA GLN A 16 9.33 7.97 15.34
C GLN A 16 9.02 9.39 15.83
N VAL A 17 9.94 10.32 15.64
CA VAL A 17 9.76 11.72 16.07
C VAL A 17 8.61 12.44 15.37
N ILE A 18 8.16 11.95 14.23
CA ILE A 18 7.04 12.55 13.47
C ILE A 18 5.71 11.79 13.65
N GLU A 19 5.68 10.69 14.39
CA GLU A 19 4.45 9.90 14.58
C GLU A 19 3.35 10.69 15.28
N GLU A 20 3.68 11.41 16.36
CA GLU A 20 2.71 12.22 17.10
C GLU A 20 2.18 13.39 16.26
N PRO A 21 3.01 14.27 15.67
CA PRO A 21 2.53 15.32 14.78
C PRO A 21 1.69 14.78 13.62
N PHE A 22 2.10 13.68 13.01
CA PHE A 22 1.34 13.08 11.90
C PHE A 22 0.01 12.49 12.35
N THR A 23 -0.05 11.91 13.56
CA THR A 23 -1.31 11.46 14.17
C THR A 23 -2.28 12.64 14.31
N GLY A 24 -1.80 13.79 14.78
CA GLY A 24 -2.61 15.02 14.87
C GLY A 24 -3.22 15.38 13.53
N VAL A 25 -2.40 15.46 12.47
CA VAL A 25 -2.87 15.75 11.12
C VAL A 25 -3.93 14.75 10.64
N LEU A 26 -3.71 13.45 10.82
CA LEU A 26 -4.70 12.44 10.41
C LEU A 26 -6.01 12.55 11.20
N ARG A 27 -5.95 12.93 12.47
CA ARG A 27 -7.14 13.16 13.31
C ARG A 27 -7.94 14.38 12.85
N ASP A 28 -7.28 15.45 12.41
CA ASP A 28 -7.94 16.63 11.85
C ASP A 28 -8.74 16.29 10.59
N TYR A 29 -8.28 15.28 9.83
CA TYR A 29 -8.97 14.78 8.63
C TYR A 29 -9.86 13.55 8.89
N ALA A 30 -10.15 13.22 10.15
CA ALA A 30 -10.90 12.00 10.52
C ALA A 30 -12.23 11.85 9.76
N GLY A 31 -12.96 12.95 9.56
CA GLY A 31 -14.24 12.96 8.83
C GLY A 31 -14.13 12.66 7.32
N SER A 32 -12.92 12.70 6.75
CA SER A 32 -12.67 12.40 5.33
C SER A 32 -12.38 10.93 5.06
N PHE A 33 -12.19 10.12 6.10
CA PHE A 33 -11.91 8.69 5.93
C PHE A 33 -13.18 7.90 5.66
N ASN A 34 -13.20 7.15 4.57
CA ASN A 34 -14.21 6.12 4.35
C ASN A 34 -13.78 4.80 5.00
N VAL A 35 -14.02 4.70 6.30
CA VAL A 35 -13.60 3.56 7.12
C VAL A 35 -14.22 2.24 6.67
N GLN A 36 -15.42 2.28 6.09
CA GLN A 36 -16.10 1.07 5.57
C GLN A 36 -15.36 0.43 4.38
N ASN A 37 -14.56 1.22 3.67
CA ASN A 37 -13.71 0.72 2.58
C ASN A 37 -12.31 0.26 3.06
N ALA A 38 -11.93 0.51 4.30
CA ALA A 38 -10.64 0.12 4.83
C ALA A 38 -10.33 -1.40 4.68
N PRO A 39 -11.28 -2.34 4.85
CA PRO A 39 -11.05 -3.76 4.63
C PRO A 39 -10.77 -4.17 3.17
N ARG A 40 -10.77 -3.21 2.24
CA ARG A 40 -10.41 -3.40 0.83
C ARG A 40 -8.97 -2.96 0.54
N VAL A 41 -8.27 -2.41 1.52
CA VAL A 41 -6.92 -1.85 1.39
C VAL A 41 -5.98 -2.57 2.36
N THR A 42 -4.81 -2.98 1.88
CA THR A 42 -3.78 -3.58 2.73
C THR A 42 -2.93 -2.51 3.42
N SER A 43 -2.46 -2.82 4.61
CA SER A 43 -1.59 -1.96 5.40
C SER A 43 -0.13 -2.36 5.25
N ASN A 44 0.74 -1.41 4.94
CA ASN A 44 2.19 -1.62 4.90
C ASN A 44 2.77 -2.03 6.25
N TYR A 45 2.13 -1.63 7.34
CA TYR A 45 2.56 -1.96 8.69
C TYR A 45 2.13 -3.35 9.12
N SER A 46 0.85 -3.69 8.99
CA SER A 46 0.35 -5.00 9.42
C SER A 46 0.60 -6.12 8.40
N GLY A 47 0.81 -5.79 7.11
CA GLY A 47 0.96 -6.76 6.03
C GLY A 47 -0.34 -7.50 5.68
N THR A 48 -1.49 -6.96 6.10
CA THR A 48 -2.82 -7.51 5.81
C THR A 48 -3.82 -6.37 5.58
N TYR A 49 -5.07 -6.70 5.34
CA TYR A 49 -6.13 -5.71 5.16
C TYR A 49 -6.40 -4.94 6.45
N HIS A 50 -6.76 -3.66 6.33
CA HIS A 50 -7.22 -2.88 7.47
C HIS A 50 -8.55 -3.41 8.01
N GLU A 51 -8.77 -3.18 9.29
CA GLU A 51 -10.10 -3.30 9.90
C GLU A 51 -10.94 -2.05 9.60
N ALA A 52 -12.27 -2.19 9.66
CA ALA A 52 -13.20 -1.06 9.51
C ALA A 52 -13.25 -0.20 10.79
N SER A 53 -12.10 0.28 11.23
CA SER A 53 -11.91 1.10 12.43
C SER A 53 -10.99 2.28 12.11
N LEU A 54 -11.45 3.50 12.40
CA LEU A 54 -10.66 4.71 12.17
C LEU A 54 -9.36 4.69 12.96
N ASP A 55 -9.41 4.24 14.21
CA ASP A 55 -8.23 4.18 15.08
C ASP A 55 -7.20 3.18 14.56
N VAL A 56 -7.65 2.03 14.06
CA VAL A 56 -6.76 1.02 13.44
C VAL A 56 -6.15 1.56 12.16
N VAL A 57 -6.93 2.22 11.30
CA VAL A 57 -6.43 2.81 10.06
C VAL A 57 -5.37 3.87 10.36
N ILE A 58 -5.67 4.83 11.25
CA ILE A 58 -4.72 5.89 11.63
C ILE A 58 -3.48 5.27 12.28
N GLY A 59 -3.63 4.35 13.22
CA GLY A 59 -2.50 3.68 13.88
C GLY A 59 -1.58 2.97 12.88
N ASN A 60 -2.13 2.27 11.90
CA ASN A 60 -1.36 1.62 10.84
C ASN A 60 -0.64 2.63 9.92
N LEU A 61 -1.30 3.73 9.56
CA LEU A 61 -0.70 4.80 8.74
C LEU A 61 0.44 5.50 9.46
N VAL A 62 0.33 5.70 10.76
CA VAL A 62 1.39 6.29 11.60
C VAL A 62 2.55 5.31 11.74
N SER A 63 2.27 4.07 12.14
CA SER A 63 3.29 3.07 12.42
C SER A 63 4.13 2.72 11.19
N GLN A 64 3.58 2.77 9.96
CA GLN A 64 4.37 2.50 8.76
C GLN A 64 5.53 3.51 8.54
N LEU A 65 5.47 4.72 9.14
CA LEU A 65 6.53 5.73 8.98
C LEU A 65 7.84 5.25 9.57
N SER A 66 7.78 4.58 10.72
CA SER A 66 8.94 4.17 11.51
C SER A 66 9.25 2.66 11.46
N HIS A 67 8.39 1.88 10.79
CA HIS A 67 8.53 0.43 10.68
C HIS A 67 8.72 -0.02 9.22
N SER A 68 9.36 -1.16 9.04
CA SER A 68 9.57 -1.76 7.72
C SER A 68 8.26 -2.06 7.02
N VAL A 69 8.21 -1.84 5.71
CA VAL A 69 7.07 -2.20 4.87
C VAL A 69 6.97 -3.72 4.74
N ARG A 70 5.85 -4.29 5.12
CA ARG A 70 5.54 -5.73 4.98
C ARG A 70 4.98 -6.05 3.58
N TRP A 71 5.76 -5.69 2.56
CA TRP A 71 5.31 -5.78 1.17
C TRP A 71 5.01 -7.20 0.72
N ARG A 72 5.83 -8.16 1.13
CA ARG A 72 5.60 -9.57 0.79
C ARG A 72 4.28 -10.10 1.36
N ASP A 73 3.98 -9.73 2.61
CA ASP A 73 2.72 -10.13 3.26
C ASP A 73 1.52 -9.47 2.57
N ASN A 74 1.64 -8.19 2.19
CA ASN A 74 0.62 -7.49 1.39
C ASN A 74 0.34 -8.20 0.06
N MET A 75 1.38 -8.59 -0.68
CA MET A 75 1.20 -9.33 -1.93
C MET A 75 0.48 -10.66 -1.71
N GLN A 76 0.82 -11.40 -0.66
CA GLN A 76 0.17 -12.66 -0.32
C GLN A 76 -1.29 -12.45 0.10
N ALA A 77 -1.57 -11.41 0.91
CA ALA A 77 -2.92 -11.05 1.30
C ALA A 77 -3.80 -10.67 0.10
N LEU A 78 -3.25 -9.90 -0.86
CA LEU A 78 -3.94 -9.57 -2.10
C LEU A 78 -4.19 -10.83 -2.94
N ALA A 79 -3.17 -11.65 -3.16
CA ALA A 79 -3.25 -12.87 -3.98
C ALA A 79 -4.25 -13.89 -3.41
N SER A 80 -4.43 -13.94 -2.10
CA SER A 80 -5.40 -14.86 -1.45
C SER A 80 -6.86 -14.50 -1.72
N ARG A 81 -7.15 -13.27 -2.13
CA ARG A 81 -8.53 -12.77 -2.37
C ARG A 81 -8.80 -12.42 -3.83
N ALA A 82 -7.76 -12.05 -4.58
CA ALA A 82 -7.91 -11.57 -5.95
C ALA A 82 -7.85 -12.71 -6.97
N LEU A 83 -8.77 -12.70 -7.94
CA LEU A 83 -8.70 -13.56 -9.12
C LEU A 83 -7.69 -13.03 -10.14
N GLN A 84 -7.53 -11.71 -10.20
CA GLN A 84 -6.60 -11.01 -11.08
C GLN A 84 -5.96 -9.85 -10.34
N VAL A 85 -4.70 -9.57 -10.63
CA VAL A 85 -3.93 -8.47 -10.05
C VAL A 85 -3.49 -7.53 -11.16
N TYR A 86 -3.77 -6.25 -10.97
CA TYR A 86 -3.37 -5.18 -11.89
C TYR A 86 -2.46 -4.18 -11.19
N GLU A 87 -1.38 -3.81 -11.87
CA GLU A 87 -0.55 -2.67 -11.49
C GLU A 87 -0.95 -1.47 -12.35
N VAL A 88 -1.42 -0.40 -11.73
CA VAL A 88 -1.84 0.81 -12.43
C VAL A 88 -0.82 1.92 -12.18
N GLY A 89 -0.18 2.39 -13.24
CA GLY A 89 0.82 3.46 -13.13
C GLY A 89 1.77 3.52 -14.33
N PRO A 90 2.65 4.53 -14.39
CA PRO A 90 3.53 4.78 -15.53
C PRO A 90 4.65 3.75 -15.72
N GLY A 91 4.90 2.91 -14.73
CA GLY A 91 5.93 1.87 -14.75
C GLY A 91 5.36 0.46 -14.60
N ARG A 92 6.26 -0.51 -14.41
CA ARG A 92 5.90 -1.93 -14.23
C ARG A 92 6.69 -2.60 -13.09
N PRO A 93 7.04 -1.89 -12.01
CA PRO A 93 7.91 -2.45 -10.95
C PRO A 93 7.22 -3.56 -10.16
N LEU A 94 5.90 -3.47 -9.94
CA LEU A 94 5.17 -4.40 -9.08
C LEU A 94 4.96 -5.75 -9.75
N ARG A 95 4.88 -5.80 -11.07
CA ARG A 95 4.75 -7.06 -11.83
C ARG A 95 5.86 -8.05 -11.48
N GLU A 96 7.10 -7.60 -11.42
CA GLU A 96 8.22 -8.46 -11.10
C GLU A 96 8.20 -8.92 -9.62
N PHE A 97 7.71 -8.07 -8.72
CA PHE A 97 7.52 -8.47 -7.32
C PHE A 97 6.46 -9.57 -7.17
N PHE A 98 5.29 -9.43 -7.82
CA PHE A 98 4.24 -10.45 -7.78
C PHE A 98 4.70 -11.79 -8.39
N LYS A 99 5.55 -11.75 -9.41
CA LYS A 99 6.16 -12.94 -10.00
C LYS A 99 6.98 -13.75 -8.98
N THR A 100 7.61 -13.09 -8.00
CA THR A 100 8.38 -13.79 -6.95
C THR A 100 7.53 -14.68 -6.04
N ILE A 101 6.22 -14.46 -6.01
CA ILE A 101 5.25 -15.29 -5.27
C ILE A 101 4.36 -16.11 -6.20
N GLY A 102 4.73 -16.26 -7.48
CA GLY A 102 4.01 -17.07 -8.46
C GLY A 102 2.69 -16.47 -8.96
N VAL A 103 2.49 -15.15 -8.79
CA VAL A 103 1.25 -14.45 -9.18
C VAL A 103 1.51 -13.61 -10.43
N THR A 104 0.61 -13.74 -11.41
CA THR A 104 0.61 -12.88 -12.59
C THR A 104 0.00 -11.53 -12.24
N CYS A 105 0.73 -10.45 -12.54
CA CYS A 105 0.26 -9.09 -12.41
C CYS A 105 0.31 -8.39 -13.77
N GLU A 106 -0.82 -7.89 -14.24
CA GLU A 106 -0.92 -7.14 -15.49
C GLU A 106 -0.66 -5.66 -15.23
N SER A 107 0.13 -5.01 -16.13
CA SER A 107 0.46 -3.59 -15.98
C SER A 107 -0.37 -2.73 -16.90
N VAL A 108 -1.13 -1.81 -16.32
CA VAL A 108 -1.97 -0.81 -16.98
C VAL A 108 -1.25 0.53 -16.90
N THR A 109 -0.48 0.86 -17.94
CA THR A 109 0.46 2.00 -17.94
C THR A 109 -0.11 3.29 -18.55
N GLY A 110 -1.37 3.29 -18.98
CA GLY A 110 -2.04 4.46 -19.56
C GLY A 110 -3.44 4.12 -20.06
N LEU A 111 -4.18 5.14 -20.52
CA LEU A 111 -5.57 5.01 -20.96
C LEU A 111 -5.75 3.93 -22.02
N SER A 112 -4.92 3.93 -23.07
CA SER A 112 -5.01 2.93 -24.14
C SER A 112 -4.78 1.49 -23.64
N ALA A 113 -3.96 1.31 -22.61
CA ALA A 113 -3.79 0.01 -21.96
C ALA A 113 -5.03 -0.35 -21.14
N ALA A 114 -5.60 0.61 -20.40
CA ALA A 114 -6.82 0.42 -19.64
C ALA A 114 -8.00 0.01 -20.56
N GLU A 115 -8.20 0.72 -21.66
CA GLU A 115 -9.24 0.40 -22.64
C GLU A 115 -9.09 -1.03 -23.18
N LYS A 116 -7.86 -1.45 -23.54
CA LYS A 116 -7.61 -2.82 -24.02
C LYS A 116 -7.84 -3.88 -22.95
N THR A 117 -7.50 -3.58 -21.70
CA THR A 117 -7.60 -4.53 -20.59
C THR A 117 -9.06 -4.70 -20.12
N PHE A 118 -9.81 -3.59 -20.02
CA PHE A 118 -11.14 -3.58 -19.42
C PHE A 118 -12.31 -3.49 -20.41
N ALA A 119 -12.07 -3.20 -21.71
CA ALA A 119 -13.13 -3.18 -22.73
C ALA A 119 -13.62 -4.58 -23.13
N LYS A 120 -13.04 -5.65 -22.60
CA LYS A 120 -13.42 -7.04 -22.87
C LYS A 120 -14.32 -7.65 -21.81
N THR A 121 -14.73 -6.82 -20.85
CA THR A 121 -15.72 -7.18 -19.81
C THR A 121 -17.08 -6.58 -20.16
#